data_8d3e04def02c661562099db77bffb3f4
#
_entry.id   8d3e04def02c661562099db77bffb3f4
#
_cell.length_a   1.000
_cell.length_b   1.000
_cell.length_c   1.000
_cell.angle_alpha   90.00
_cell.angle_beta   90.00
_cell.angle_gamma   90.00
#
_symmetry.space_group_name_H-M   'P 1'
#
loop_
_entity.id
_entity.type
_entity.pdbx_description
1 polymer ?
#
loop_
_entity_poly.entity_id
_entity_poly.type
_entity_poly.pdbx_seq_one_letter_code
_entity_poly.pdbx_strand_id
1 'polypeptide(L)'
;MKVLFVVNNFYAKGNGLSGSARRTVRKLKEAGLDVRVLSGANPDPNGPEPEFQLQDYRIPFFDRLVRKQGYSFSKAETDIITEAVKWADIIHIEEPFAIQMAACRIAKKLGKPLVGTYHLHPENLFASVGLEKSRIFNGFTMRMWQHMVFDKCEVVQCPTENVKERLERHHFKAELRVISNGLVREDLLTRRDKESAMKIGHGKYNIITIGRYSNEKDLKTLLNAMKYSKHADDIQLIFCGRGPQKKKLRHLAAVLVSKGIIKIPPIFGFYSLDELQKISLAVDLYIHCAFIEVEGLSCMEAIQIGIVPIIAEGKHTATSQFALSEMSKFKERDSKDLAEKIDYWLDHPQERKVEAKKYVGMGEKYNIDNSIKQIIQIYEDVLARHEKAAK
;
A
#
# COMPACT_ATOMS: atom_id res chain seq x y z
N MET A 1 -22.44 -17.50 1.89
CA MET A 1 -22.35 -16.04 1.67
C MET A 1 -21.61 -15.79 0.37
N LYS A 2 -22.25 -15.07 -0.56
CA LYS A 2 -21.70 -14.68 -1.87
C LYS A 2 -21.19 -13.24 -1.79
N VAL A 3 -19.90 -13.04 -1.95
CA VAL A 3 -19.23 -11.73 -1.85
C VAL A 3 -18.74 -11.31 -3.22
N LEU A 4 -19.20 -10.14 -3.71
CA LEU A 4 -18.64 -9.52 -4.91
C LEU A 4 -17.53 -8.54 -4.52
N PHE A 5 -16.32 -8.80 -4.97
CA PHE A 5 -15.16 -7.94 -4.74
C PHE A 5 -14.91 -7.04 -5.96
N VAL A 6 -15.03 -5.73 -5.80
CA VAL A 6 -14.97 -4.76 -6.91
C VAL A 6 -13.66 -3.98 -6.88
N VAL A 7 -12.78 -4.24 -7.83
CA VAL A 7 -11.43 -3.65 -7.91
C VAL A 7 -10.98 -3.45 -9.36
N ASN A 8 -10.34 -2.32 -9.71
CA ASN A 8 -9.96 -2.04 -11.10
C ASN A 8 -8.84 -2.96 -11.63
N ASN A 9 -7.84 -3.24 -10.81
CA ASN A 9 -6.60 -3.89 -11.24
C ASN A 9 -6.25 -5.10 -10.35
N PHE A 10 -7.13 -6.09 -10.29
CA PHE A 10 -6.94 -7.22 -9.40
C PHE A 10 -5.61 -7.97 -9.65
N TYR A 11 -5.25 -8.19 -10.91
CA TYR A 11 -4.06 -8.96 -11.31
C TYR A 11 -2.80 -8.11 -11.55
N ALA A 12 -2.84 -6.79 -11.33
CA ALA A 12 -1.65 -5.95 -11.52
C ALA A 12 -0.50 -6.37 -10.60
N LYS A 13 0.70 -6.58 -11.19
CA LYS A 13 1.93 -6.91 -10.45
C LYS A 13 2.62 -5.62 -9.97
N GLY A 14 3.14 -5.62 -8.73
CA GLY A 14 3.87 -4.49 -8.15
C GLY A 14 2.97 -3.30 -7.71
N ASN A 15 1.68 -3.54 -7.54
CA ASN A 15 0.72 -2.61 -6.97
C ASN A 15 0.27 -3.12 -5.59
N GLY A 16 0.47 -2.34 -4.54
CA GLY A 16 0.16 -2.72 -3.15
C GLY A 16 -1.33 -3.02 -2.94
N LEU A 17 -2.23 -2.20 -3.52
CA LEU A 17 -3.68 -2.40 -3.43
C LEU A 17 -4.08 -3.73 -4.09
N SER A 18 -3.64 -3.98 -5.33
CA SER A 18 -3.92 -5.25 -6.02
C SER A 18 -3.36 -6.46 -5.27
N GLY A 19 -2.20 -6.31 -4.65
CA GLY A 19 -1.60 -7.34 -3.80
C GLY A 19 -2.45 -7.60 -2.55
N SER A 20 -2.93 -6.55 -1.88
CA SER A 20 -3.83 -6.66 -0.73
C SER A 20 -5.15 -7.31 -1.11
N ALA A 21 -5.80 -6.84 -2.17
CA ALA A 21 -7.06 -7.40 -2.67
C ALA A 21 -6.95 -8.91 -2.96
N ARG A 22 -5.87 -9.34 -3.64
CA ARG A 22 -5.65 -10.77 -3.92
C ARG A 22 -5.47 -11.60 -2.64
N ARG A 23 -4.72 -11.09 -1.66
CA ARG A 23 -4.56 -11.78 -0.36
C ARG A 23 -5.89 -11.91 0.37
N THR A 24 -6.65 -10.82 0.44
CA THR A 24 -7.97 -10.79 1.07
C THR A 24 -8.93 -11.79 0.41
N VAL A 25 -9.06 -11.74 -0.93
CA VAL A 25 -9.93 -12.68 -1.68
C VAL A 25 -9.51 -14.12 -1.47
N ARG A 26 -8.20 -14.44 -1.54
CA ARG A 26 -7.68 -15.79 -1.27
C ARG A 26 -8.10 -16.26 0.12
N LYS A 27 -7.87 -15.45 1.14
CA LYS A 27 -8.16 -15.79 2.54
C LYS A 27 -9.67 -15.91 2.82
N LEU A 28 -10.50 -15.11 2.19
CA LEU A 28 -11.95 -15.24 2.28
C LEU A 28 -12.44 -16.55 1.62
N LYS A 29 -11.88 -16.92 0.46
CA LYS A 29 -12.16 -18.22 -0.18
C LYS A 29 -11.69 -19.39 0.68
N GLU A 30 -10.50 -19.32 1.29
CA GLU A 30 -9.99 -20.31 2.25
C GLU A 30 -10.90 -20.44 3.49
N ALA A 31 -11.54 -19.36 3.92
CA ALA A 31 -12.53 -19.36 5.00
C ALA A 31 -13.93 -19.88 4.57
N GLY A 32 -14.09 -20.36 3.33
CA GLY A 32 -15.32 -20.99 2.83
C GLY A 32 -16.36 -20.03 2.24
N LEU A 33 -16.01 -18.76 1.98
CA LEU A 33 -16.92 -17.82 1.30
C LEU A 33 -16.88 -18.01 -0.22
N ASP A 34 -18.04 -17.86 -0.88
CA ASP A 34 -18.10 -17.78 -2.34
C ASP A 34 -17.78 -16.34 -2.77
N VAL A 35 -16.51 -16.09 -3.14
CA VAL A 35 -16.03 -14.77 -3.52
C VAL A 35 -15.77 -14.72 -5.01
N ARG A 36 -16.40 -13.76 -5.71
CA ARG A 36 -16.14 -13.44 -7.12
C ARG A 36 -15.62 -12.02 -7.28
N VAL A 37 -14.79 -11.84 -8.27
CA VAL A 37 -14.12 -10.57 -8.55
C VAL A 37 -14.70 -9.92 -9.80
N LEU A 38 -15.06 -8.64 -9.69
CA LEU A 38 -15.36 -7.75 -10.78
C LEU A 38 -14.16 -6.84 -11.03
N SER A 39 -13.47 -7.01 -12.15
CA SER A 39 -12.23 -6.29 -12.45
C SER A 39 -11.98 -6.17 -13.96
N GLY A 40 -10.99 -5.36 -14.34
CA GLY A 40 -10.41 -5.43 -15.69
C GLY A 40 -9.68 -6.75 -15.92
N ALA A 41 -9.39 -7.04 -17.20
CA ALA A 41 -8.69 -8.23 -17.65
C ALA A 41 -7.33 -8.41 -16.96
N ASN A 42 -6.89 -9.66 -16.85
CA ASN A 42 -5.54 -9.97 -16.42
C ASN A 42 -4.53 -9.47 -17.46
N PRO A 43 -3.52 -8.67 -17.05
CA PRO A 43 -2.45 -8.26 -17.98
C PRO A 43 -1.57 -9.44 -18.45
N ASP A 44 -1.61 -10.58 -17.78
CA ASP A 44 -0.98 -11.83 -18.18
C ASP A 44 -2.00 -12.68 -18.95
N PRO A 45 -1.85 -12.85 -20.29
CA PRO A 45 -2.84 -13.56 -21.11
C PRO A 45 -2.95 -15.05 -20.77
N ASN A 46 -1.98 -15.62 -20.06
CA ASN A 46 -2.00 -17.01 -19.61
C ASN A 46 -2.41 -17.13 -18.13
N GLY A 47 -2.74 -16.02 -17.48
CA GLY A 47 -3.19 -15.99 -16.10
C GLY A 47 -4.70 -16.20 -15.96
N PRO A 48 -5.17 -16.39 -14.70
CA PRO A 48 -6.61 -16.51 -14.46
C PRO A 48 -7.32 -15.17 -14.72
N GLU A 49 -8.52 -15.23 -15.29
CA GLU A 49 -9.38 -14.07 -15.47
C GLU A 49 -10.32 -13.85 -14.26
N PRO A 50 -10.79 -12.60 -14.03
CA PRO A 50 -11.82 -12.35 -13.03
C PRO A 50 -13.16 -12.97 -13.46
N GLU A 51 -13.98 -13.38 -12.50
CA GLU A 51 -15.28 -14.01 -12.76
C GLU A 51 -16.25 -13.06 -13.51
N PHE A 52 -16.09 -11.74 -13.30
CA PHE A 52 -16.78 -10.69 -14.06
C PHE A 52 -15.74 -9.73 -14.64
N GLN A 53 -15.45 -9.91 -15.92
CA GLN A 53 -14.40 -9.15 -16.61
C GLN A 53 -14.97 -7.91 -17.29
N LEU A 54 -14.31 -6.78 -17.09
CA LEU A 54 -14.63 -5.50 -17.71
C LEU A 54 -13.58 -5.14 -18.76
N GLN A 55 -14.02 -4.44 -19.82
CA GLN A 55 -13.13 -3.90 -20.83
C GLN A 55 -12.22 -2.81 -20.29
N ASP A 56 -11.01 -2.72 -20.84
CA ASP A 56 -10.06 -1.67 -20.55
C ASP A 56 -10.60 -0.28 -20.98
N TYR A 57 -10.40 0.73 -20.14
CA TYR A 57 -10.77 2.11 -20.43
C TYR A 57 -9.53 2.99 -20.52
N ARG A 58 -9.36 3.64 -21.67
CA ARG A 58 -8.27 4.60 -21.88
C ARG A 58 -8.76 6.01 -21.57
N ILE A 59 -8.12 6.65 -20.57
CA ILE A 59 -8.44 8.03 -20.25
C ILE A 59 -7.82 8.95 -21.30
N PRO A 60 -8.63 9.74 -22.04
CA PRO A 60 -8.09 10.69 -23.01
C PRO A 60 -7.02 11.58 -22.36
N PHE A 61 -5.92 11.85 -23.06
CA PHE A 61 -4.77 12.68 -22.66
C PHE A 61 -3.94 12.16 -21.46
N PHE A 62 -4.50 11.42 -20.50
CA PHE A 62 -3.83 10.99 -19.27
C PHE A 62 -3.47 9.50 -19.22
N ASP A 63 -3.93 8.66 -20.15
CA ASP A 63 -3.76 7.20 -20.13
C ASP A 63 -2.29 6.80 -20.01
N ARG A 64 -1.40 7.43 -20.79
CA ARG A 64 0.05 7.16 -20.74
C ARG A 64 0.67 7.45 -19.35
N LEU A 65 0.19 8.51 -18.69
CA LEU A 65 0.68 8.87 -17.34
C LEU A 65 0.22 7.85 -16.31
N VAL A 66 -1.05 7.47 -16.35
CA VAL A 66 -1.67 6.48 -15.46
C VAL A 66 -0.99 5.12 -15.60
N ARG A 67 -0.84 4.63 -16.84
CA ARG A 67 -0.19 3.32 -17.12
C ARG A 67 1.29 3.29 -16.72
N LYS A 68 2.02 4.41 -16.87
CA LYS A 68 3.39 4.52 -16.36
C LYS A 68 3.50 4.37 -14.84
N GLN A 69 2.41 4.62 -14.11
CA GLN A 69 2.31 4.39 -12.68
C GLN A 69 1.92 2.94 -12.33
N GLY A 70 1.72 2.08 -13.31
CA GLY A 70 1.28 0.70 -13.12
C GLY A 70 -0.19 0.57 -12.78
N TYR A 71 -1.04 1.53 -13.22
CA TYR A 71 -2.48 1.52 -13.03
C TYR A 71 -3.20 1.55 -14.38
N SER A 72 -4.38 0.93 -14.47
CA SER A 72 -5.31 1.02 -15.59
C SER A 72 -6.72 1.16 -15.05
N PHE A 73 -7.61 1.73 -15.87
CA PHE A 73 -9.02 1.84 -15.53
C PHE A 73 -9.84 0.90 -16.40
N SER A 74 -10.95 0.43 -15.85
CA SER A 74 -11.91 -0.41 -16.56
C SER A 74 -13.16 0.40 -16.92
N LYS A 75 -13.81 0.04 -18.03
CA LYS A 75 -15.07 0.63 -18.47
C LYS A 75 -16.18 0.19 -17.53
N ALA A 76 -17.04 1.13 -17.12
CA ALA A 76 -18.18 0.81 -16.27
C ALA A 76 -19.32 0.23 -17.13
N GLU A 77 -19.24 -1.04 -17.49
CA GLU A 77 -20.21 -1.77 -18.30
C GLU A 77 -21.41 -2.17 -17.43
N THR A 78 -22.50 -1.43 -17.61
CA THR A 78 -23.70 -1.52 -16.74
C THR A 78 -24.26 -2.93 -16.65
N ASP A 79 -24.30 -3.67 -17.78
CA ASP A 79 -24.90 -5.00 -17.83
C ASP A 79 -24.09 -6.01 -17.03
N ILE A 80 -22.75 -6.05 -17.20
CA ILE A 80 -21.85 -6.93 -16.46
C ILE A 80 -21.88 -6.58 -14.97
N ILE A 81 -21.83 -5.28 -14.62
CA ILE A 81 -21.90 -4.84 -13.22
C ILE A 81 -23.25 -5.21 -12.60
N THR A 82 -24.35 -5.09 -13.34
CA THR A 82 -25.68 -5.47 -12.85
C THR A 82 -25.80 -6.97 -12.61
N GLU A 83 -25.27 -7.80 -13.51
CA GLU A 83 -25.21 -9.25 -13.36
C GLU A 83 -24.40 -9.61 -12.08
N ALA A 84 -23.20 -9.03 -11.95
CA ALA A 84 -22.33 -9.28 -10.79
C ALA A 84 -22.99 -8.88 -9.46
N VAL A 85 -23.64 -7.71 -9.40
CA VAL A 85 -24.34 -7.23 -8.20
C VAL A 85 -25.57 -8.10 -7.88
N LYS A 86 -26.33 -8.56 -8.88
CA LYS A 86 -27.48 -9.46 -8.67
C LYS A 86 -27.04 -10.80 -8.07
N TRP A 87 -25.90 -11.32 -8.50
CA TRP A 87 -25.35 -12.59 -8.01
C TRP A 87 -24.97 -12.53 -6.52
N ALA A 88 -24.48 -11.39 -6.04
CA ALA A 88 -23.92 -11.26 -4.70
C ALA A 88 -24.98 -11.11 -3.60
N ASP A 89 -24.65 -11.57 -2.39
CA ASP A 89 -25.36 -11.23 -1.15
C ASP A 89 -24.87 -9.88 -0.61
N ILE A 90 -23.55 -9.63 -0.71
CA ILE A 90 -22.88 -8.40 -0.25
C ILE A 90 -21.81 -7.95 -1.26
N ILE A 91 -21.61 -6.65 -1.41
CA ILE A 91 -20.63 -6.07 -2.31
C ILE A 91 -19.52 -5.38 -1.52
N HIS A 92 -18.26 -5.73 -1.80
CA HIS A 92 -17.07 -5.12 -1.21
C HIS A 92 -16.37 -4.21 -2.23
N ILE A 93 -16.23 -2.94 -1.89
CA ILE A 93 -15.66 -1.88 -2.74
C ILE A 93 -14.24 -1.56 -2.29
N GLU A 94 -13.28 -1.63 -3.20
CA GLU A 94 -11.85 -1.41 -2.90
C GLU A 94 -11.33 0.00 -3.25
N GLU A 95 -12.01 0.70 -4.16
CA GLU A 95 -11.54 1.98 -4.70
C GLU A 95 -12.72 2.90 -5.03
N PRO A 96 -12.54 4.23 -5.05
CA PRO A 96 -13.63 5.15 -5.35
C PRO A 96 -13.64 5.64 -6.81
N PHE A 97 -13.52 4.71 -7.78
CA PHE A 97 -13.49 5.06 -9.22
C PHE A 97 -14.77 4.67 -9.97
N ALA A 98 -14.79 4.83 -11.29
CA ALA A 98 -15.99 4.74 -12.11
C ALA A 98 -16.75 3.41 -11.97
N ILE A 99 -16.05 2.27 -11.95
CA ILE A 99 -16.71 0.96 -11.82
C ILE A 99 -17.31 0.76 -10.43
N GLN A 100 -16.64 1.23 -9.39
CA GLN A 100 -17.13 1.20 -8.02
C GLN A 100 -18.31 2.15 -7.81
N MET A 101 -18.26 3.36 -8.39
CA MET A 101 -19.40 4.30 -8.38
C MET A 101 -20.63 3.69 -9.06
N ALA A 102 -20.43 2.98 -10.19
CA ALA A 102 -21.49 2.27 -10.89
C ALA A 102 -22.04 1.10 -10.06
N ALA A 103 -21.17 0.28 -9.48
CA ALA A 103 -21.54 -0.83 -8.60
C ALA A 103 -22.35 -0.33 -7.38
N CYS A 104 -21.90 0.73 -6.71
CA CYS A 104 -22.63 1.35 -5.60
C CYS A 104 -24.04 1.83 -5.99
N ARG A 105 -24.16 2.49 -7.17
CA ARG A 105 -25.45 2.97 -7.67
C ARG A 105 -26.40 1.81 -7.97
N ILE A 106 -25.90 0.75 -8.60
CA ILE A 106 -26.70 -0.43 -8.95
C ILE A 106 -27.08 -1.21 -7.67
N ALA A 107 -26.15 -1.40 -6.75
CA ALA A 107 -26.39 -2.06 -5.47
C ALA A 107 -27.51 -1.38 -4.67
N LYS A 108 -27.47 -0.03 -4.55
CA LYS A 108 -28.55 0.71 -3.88
C LYS A 108 -29.92 0.57 -4.58
N LYS A 109 -29.95 0.53 -5.93
CA LYS A 109 -31.20 0.27 -6.66
C LYS A 109 -31.77 -1.13 -6.44
N LEU A 110 -30.90 -2.11 -6.21
CA LEU A 110 -31.27 -3.52 -6.00
C LEU A 110 -31.42 -3.88 -4.53
N GLY A 111 -31.28 -2.92 -3.60
CA GLY A 111 -31.34 -3.14 -2.16
C GLY A 111 -30.21 -4.05 -1.65
N LYS A 112 -29.05 -4.06 -2.29
CA LYS A 112 -27.90 -4.90 -1.89
C LYS A 112 -26.99 -4.13 -0.93
N PRO A 113 -26.52 -4.75 0.17
CA PRO A 113 -25.60 -4.13 1.12
C PRO A 113 -24.20 -3.92 0.55
N LEU A 114 -23.55 -2.87 1.02
CA LEU A 114 -22.23 -2.41 0.58
C LEU A 114 -21.28 -2.27 1.77
N VAL A 115 -20.08 -2.80 1.61
CA VAL A 115 -18.93 -2.57 2.48
C VAL A 115 -17.80 -1.99 1.64
N GLY A 116 -16.97 -1.13 2.19
CA GLY A 116 -15.83 -0.56 1.47
C GLY A 116 -14.55 -0.64 2.27
N THR A 117 -13.40 -0.62 1.56
CA THR A 117 -12.08 -0.39 2.14
C THR A 117 -11.48 0.90 1.61
N TYR A 118 -10.92 1.71 2.49
CA TYR A 118 -10.28 2.97 2.11
C TYR A 118 -8.78 2.77 1.86
N HIS A 119 -8.37 2.76 0.59
CA HIS A 119 -7.00 2.43 0.20
C HIS A 119 -6.16 3.59 -0.30
N LEU A 120 -6.75 4.74 -0.57
CA LEU A 120 -5.97 5.85 -1.12
C LEU A 120 -6.55 7.22 -0.75
N HIS A 121 -5.65 8.18 -0.58
CA HIS A 121 -5.99 9.58 -0.38
C HIS A 121 -6.08 10.32 -1.72
N PRO A 122 -6.92 11.38 -1.85
CA PRO A 122 -6.93 12.24 -3.04
C PRO A 122 -5.53 12.73 -3.41
N GLU A 123 -4.70 13.05 -2.43
CA GLU A 123 -3.32 13.50 -2.61
C GLU A 123 -2.47 12.49 -3.40
N ASN A 124 -2.75 11.18 -3.30
CA ASN A 124 -2.05 10.16 -4.09
C ASN A 124 -2.26 10.34 -5.60
N LEU A 125 -3.48 10.73 -6.02
CA LEU A 125 -3.77 11.02 -7.43
C LEU A 125 -3.00 12.24 -7.90
N PHE A 126 -3.05 13.30 -7.11
CA PHE A 126 -2.50 14.61 -7.49
C PHE A 126 -0.99 14.72 -7.31
N ALA A 127 -0.36 13.83 -6.52
CA ALA A 127 1.10 13.80 -6.37
C ALA A 127 1.84 13.54 -7.69
N SER A 128 1.21 12.83 -8.62
CA SER A 128 1.80 12.53 -9.93
C SER A 128 1.92 13.75 -10.84
N VAL A 129 1.10 14.77 -10.60
CA VAL A 129 1.09 16.05 -11.36
C VAL A 129 1.54 17.23 -10.51
N GLY A 130 2.04 17.01 -9.28
CA GLY A 130 2.56 18.04 -8.39
C GLY A 130 1.49 18.91 -7.71
N LEU A 131 0.24 18.44 -7.69
CA LEU A 131 -0.90 19.15 -7.10
C LEU A 131 -1.35 18.54 -5.75
N GLU A 132 -0.53 17.71 -5.12
CA GLU A 132 -0.83 17.05 -3.85
C GLU A 132 -1.13 18.02 -2.69
N LYS A 133 -0.66 19.26 -2.79
CA LYS A 133 -0.90 20.33 -1.80
C LYS A 133 -2.18 21.13 -2.05
N SER A 134 -2.87 20.91 -3.18
CA SER A 134 -4.05 21.68 -3.53
C SER A 134 -5.25 21.29 -2.66
N ARG A 135 -5.63 22.19 -1.74
CA ARG A 135 -6.80 21.99 -0.88
C ARG A 135 -8.11 21.89 -1.67
N ILE A 136 -8.21 22.62 -2.80
CA ILE A 136 -9.40 22.65 -3.64
C ILE A 136 -9.59 21.30 -4.32
N PHE A 137 -8.60 20.80 -5.04
CA PHE A 137 -8.70 19.54 -5.77
C PHE A 137 -8.84 18.35 -4.81
N ASN A 138 -8.04 18.31 -3.74
CA ASN A 138 -8.13 17.23 -2.75
C ASN A 138 -9.48 17.25 -2.03
N GLY A 139 -9.96 18.43 -1.63
CA GLY A 139 -11.25 18.57 -0.95
C GLY A 139 -12.44 18.21 -1.84
N PHE A 140 -12.43 18.64 -3.11
CA PHE A 140 -13.46 18.27 -4.08
C PHE A 140 -13.48 16.74 -4.32
N THR A 141 -12.31 16.14 -4.58
CA THR A 141 -12.19 14.70 -4.81
C THR A 141 -12.62 13.90 -3.59
N MET A 142 -12.23 14.33 -2.38
CA MET A 142 -12.66 13.66 -1.14
C MET A 142 -14.18 13.67 -0.99
N ARG A 143 -14.84 14.82 -1.20
CA ARG A 143 -16.31 14.92 -1.15
C ARG A 143 -17.00 14.09 -2.21
N MET A 144 -16.45 14.07 -3.42
CA MET A 144 -16.96 13.23 -4.51
C MET A 144 -16.89 11.75 -4.15
N TRP A 145 -15.74 11.26 -3.68
CA TRP A 145 -15.55 9.88 -3.27
C TRP A 145 -16.45 9.50 -2.09
N GLN A 146 -16.52 10.39 -1.09
CA GLN A 146 -17.42 10.24 0.04
C GLN A 146 -18.86 10.03 -0.45
N HIS A 147 -19.40 10.98 -1.21
CA HIS A 147 -20.80 10.95 -1.63
C HIS A 147 -21.12 9.83 -2.64
N MET A 148 -20.22 9.59 -3.60
CA MET A 148 -20.48 8.66 -4.69
C MET A 148 -20.24 7.19 -4.30
N VAL A 149 -19.42 6.93 -3.27
CA VAL A 149 -19.00 5.58 -2.87
C VAL A 149 -19.18 5.35 -1.38
N PHE A 150 -18.37 5.99 -0.54
CA PHE A 150 -18.22 5.57 0.86
C PHE A 150 -19.46 5.84 1.73
N ASP A 151 -20.20 6.93 1.52
CA ASP A 151 -21.46 7.19 2.24
C ASP A 151 -22.61 6.25 1.78
N LYS A 152 -22.39 5.42 0.77
CA LYS A 152 -23.32 4.36 0.34
C LYS A 152 -23.01 3.02 1.01
N CYS A 153 -21.82 2.86 1.56
CA CYS A 153 -21.44 1.69 2.33
C CYS A 153 -22.05 1.77 3.74
N GLU A 154 -22.44 0.64 4.29
CA GLU A 154 -22.84 0.51 5.70
C GLU A 154 -21.62 0.60 6.61
N VAL A 155 -20.53 -0.04 6.21
CA VAL A 155 -19.24 -0.05 6.93
C VAL A 155 -18.11 0.25 5.98
N VAL A 156 -17.14 1.06 6.44
CA VAL A 156 -15.87 1.30 5.73
C VAL A 156 -14.72 0.83 6.60
N GLN A 157 -13.95 -0.12 6.09
CA GLN A 157 -12.68 -0.54 6.66
C GLN A 157 -11.63 0.56 6.48
N CYS A 158 -11.06 1.00 7.58
CA CYS A 158 -9.93 1.93 7.63
C CYS A 158 -8.67 1.13 7.99
N PRO A 159 -7.63 1.08 7.16
CA PRO A 159 -6.44 0.29 7.46
C PRO A 159 -5.70 0.72 8.72
N THR A 160 -5.87 1.97 9.13
CA THR A 160 -5.20 2.57 10.29
C THR A 160 -6.12 3.54 11.03
N GLU A 161 -5.80 3.82 12.31
CA GLU A 161 -6.50 4.83 13.10
C GLU A 161 -6.39 6.23 12.46
N ASN A 162 -5.22 6.58 11.92
CA ASN A 162 -5.01 7.85 11.22
C ASN A 162 -5.99 8.04 10.04
N VAL A 163 -6.27 6.96 9.30
CA VAL A 163 -7.28 6.98 8.22
C VAL A 163 -8.67 7.20 8.79
N LYS A 164 -9.06 6.46 9.83
CA LYS A 164 -10.36 6.60 10.48
C LYS A 164 -10.59 8.03 10.97
N GLU A 165 -9.67 8.58 11.76
CA GLU A 165 -9.74 9.96 12.25
C GLU A 165 -9.86 10.98 11.10
N ARG A 166 -9.17 10.72 9.98
CA ARG A 166 -9.29 11.56 8.80
C ARG A 166 -10.70 11.52 8.20
N LEU A 167 -11.29 10.34 8.05
CA LEU A 167 -12.65 10.19 7.51
C LEU A 167 -13.70 10.78 8.46
N GLU A 168 -13.53 10.64 9.77
CA GLU A 168 -14.37 11.28 10.79
C GLU A 168 -14.35 12.81 10.67
N ARG A 169 -13.16 13.41 10.51
CA ARG A 169 -13.01 14.87 10.27
C ARG A 169 -13.68 15.34 8.98
N HIS A 170 -13.85 14.45 8.00
CA HIS A 170 -14.59 14.72 6.77
C HIS A 170 -16.07 14.33 6.86
N HIS A 171 -16.57 13.94 8.06
CA HIS A 171 -17.95 13.58 8.33
C HIS A 171 -18.50 12.47 7.43
N PHE A 172 -17.75 11.40 7.22
CA PHE A 172 -18.24 10.20 6.55
C PHE A 172 -19.39 9.59 7.36
N LYS A 173 -20.47 9.17 6.66
CA LYS A 173 -21.68 8.64 7.29
C LYS A 173 -21.63 7.15 7.60
N ALA A 174 -20.80 6.42 6.88
CA ALA A 174 -20.60 4.98 7.10
C ALA A 174 -20.01 4.71 8.49
N GLU A 175 -20.32 3.55 9.07
CA GLU A 175 -19.60 3.05 10.25
C GLU A 175 -18.13 2.81 9.89
N LEU A 176 -17.18 3.41 10.62
CA LEU A 176 -15.76 3.31 10.36
C LEU A 176 -15.11 2.28 11.29
N ARG A 177 -14.55 1.21 10.75
CA ARG A 177 -13.83 0.18 11.51
C ARG A 177 -12.36 0.13 11.15
N VAL A 178 -11.48 0.14 12.16
CA VAL A 178 -10.04 0.03 11.95
C VAL A 178 -9.65 -1.44 11.85
N ILE A 179 -9.31 -1.86 10.64
CA ILE A 179 -8.85 -3.21 10.34
C ILE A 179 -7.70 -3.11 9.35
N SER A 180 -6.50 -3.53 9.75
CA SER A 180 -5.31 -3.58 8.89
C SER A 180 -5.57 -4.45 7.65
N ASN A 181 -4.93 -4.14 6.52
CA ASN A 181 -4.92 -5.02 5.36
C ASN A 181 -4.20 -6.36 5.63
N GLY A 182 -3.39 -6.40 6.67
CA GLY A 182 -2.70 -7.59 7.12
C GLY A 182 -1.64 -8.13 6.16
N LEU A 183 -0.81 -9.01 6.68
CA LEU A 183 0.20 -9.75 5.93
C LEU A 183 0.02 -11.25 6.13
N VAL A 184 0.28 -12.01 5.09
CA VAL A 184 0.34 -13.48 5.18
C VAL A 184 1.70 -13.85 5.74
N ARG A 185 1.73 -14.30 6.98
CA ARG A 185 2.98 -14.60 7.69
C ARG A 185 3.71 -15.79 7.09
N GLU A 186 2.98 -16.79 6.64
CA GLU A 186 3.50 -18.00 6.04
C GLU A 186 4.21 -17.74 4.70
N ASP A 187 3.84 -16.65 4.03
CA ASP A 187 4.45 -16.22 2.78
C ASP A 187 5.76 -15.43 3.02
N LEU A 188 6.16 -15.15 4.28
CA LEU A 188 7.31 -14.33 4.59
C LEU A 188 8.47 -15.15 5.17
N LEU A 189 9.65 -14.95 4.61
CA LEU A 189 10.90 -15.41 5.19
C LEU A 189 11.17 -14.67 6.53
N THR A 190 11.84 -15.34 7.43
CA THR A 190 12.24 -14.77 8.72
C THR A 190 13.77 -14.69 8.80
N ARG A 191 14.32 -13.98 9.77
CA ARG A 191 15.78 -13.96 10.00
C ARG A 191 16.37 -15.33 10.39
N ARG A 192 15.55 -16.34 10.63
CA ARG A 192 15.98 -17.73 10.81
C ARG A 192 16.42 -18.34 9.46
N ASP A 193 15.86 -17.84 8.35
CA ASP A 193 16.13 -18.30 6.99
C ASP A 193 17.36 -17.61 6.36
N LYS A 194 18.37 -17.29 7.18
CA LYS A 194 19.59 -16.56 6.76
C LYS A 194 20.34 -17.20 5.61
N GLU A 195 20.29 -18.52 5.49
CA GLU A 195 20.90 -19.26 4.38
C GLU A 195 20.28 -18.90 3.03
N SER A 196 19.03 -18.44 3.04
CA SER A 196 18.31 -17.95 1.86
C SER A 196 18.63 -16.49 1.52
N ALA A 197 19.44 -15.77 2.32
CA ALA A 197 19.72 -14.36 2.12
C ALA A 197 20.47 -14.11 0.81
N MET A 198 19.96 -13.18 -0.01
CA MET A 198 20.60 -12.78 -1.27
C MET A 198 21.28 -11.42 -1.08
N LYS A 199 22.59 -11.43 -0.92
CA LYS A 199 23.39 -10.21 -0.81
C LYS A 199 23.66 -9.63 -2.19
N ILE A 200 23.03 -8.51 -2.53
CA ILE A 200 23.26 -7.78 -3.80
C ILE A 200 24.09 -6.51 -3.59
N GLY A 201 24.23 -6.04 -2.36
CA GLY A 201 25.01 -4.86 -1.98
C GLY A 201 26.45 -5.22 -1.61
N HIS A 202 27.37 -4.28 -1.84
CA HIS A 202 28.80 -4.41 -1.54
C HIS A 202 29.25 -3.49 -0.41
N GLY A 203 28.34 -2.70 0.18
CA GLY A 203 28.63 -1.83 1.30
C GLY A 203 28.88 -2.60 2.60
N LYS A 204 29.58 -1.94 3.52
CA LYS A 204 29.66 -2.37 4.92
C LYS A 204 28.26 -2.40 5.54
N TYR A 205 27.45 -1.38 5.19
CA TYR A 205 26.05 -1.28 5.57
C TYR A 205 25.16 -1.30 4.32
N ASN A 206 24.07 -2.06 4.36
CA ASN A 206 23.11 -2.18 3.27
C ASN A 206 21.76 -1.65 3.71
N ILE A 207 21.24 -0.63 3.03
CA ILE A 207 19.99 0.06 3.35
C ILE A 207 19.01 -0.12 2.20
N ILE A 208 17.82 -0.66 2.49
CA ILE A 208 16.81 -0.93 1.48
C ILE A 208 15.61 0.03 1.61
N THR A 209 15.04 0.38 0.47
CA THR A 209 13.70 0.97 0.36
C THR A 209 12.91 0.23 -0.71
N ILE A 210 11.64 -0.09 -0.41
CA ILE A 210 10.77 -0.88 -1.30
C ILE A 210 9.53 -0.06 -1.61
N GLY A 211 9.25 0.13 -2.90
CA GLY A 211 8.05 0.84 -3.32
C GLY A 211 8.13 1.44 -4.72
N ARG A 212 7.01 2.03 -5.13
CA ARG A 212 6.91 2.69 -6.44
C ARG A 212 7.83 3.93 -6.49
N TYR A 213 8.52 4.16 -7.60
CA TYR A 213 9.30 5.38 -7.81
C TYR A 213 8.39 6.54 -8.25
N SER A 214 7.68 7.10 -7.31
CA SER A 214 6.69 8.17 -7.49
C SER A 214 6.95 9.33 -6.51
N ASN A 215 6.32 10.47 -6.74
CA ASN A 215 6.58 11.68 -5.95
C ASN A 215 6.27 11.50 -4.47
N GLU A 216 5.13 10.85 -4.17
CA GLU A 216 4.66 10.65 -2.78
C GLU A 216 5.56 9.70 -1.97
N LYS A 217 6.36 8.86 -2.64
CA LYS A 217 7.32 7.98 -1.97
C LYS A 217 8.64 8.68 -1.60
N ASP A 218 8.88 9.86 -2.13
CA ASP A 218 9.97 10.80 -1.80
C ASP A 218 11.37 10.17 -1.65
N LEU A 219 11.69 9.23 -2.51
CA LEU A 219 12.96 8.50 -2.48
C LEU A 219 14.20 9.39 -2.66
N LYS A 220 14.02 10.62 -3.17
CA LYS A 220 15.09 11.63 -3.26
C LYS A 220 15.60 12.06 -1.87
N THR A 221 14.75 12.05 -0.84
CA THR A 221 15.12 12.38 0.53
C THR A 221 16.17 11.42 1.06
N LEU A 222 16.05 10.11 0.79
CA LEU A 222 17.06 9.12 1.14
C LEU A 222 18.40 9.35 0.42
N LEU A 223 18.39 9.66 -0.90
CA LEU A 223 19.61 10.00 -1.63
C LEU A 223 20.28 11.25 -1.05
N ASN A 224 19.50 12.29 -0.75
CA ASN A 224 20.04 13.51 -0.19
C ASN A 224 20.54 13.37 1.26
N ALA A 225 20.03 12.39 2.03
CA ALA A 225 20.51 12.11 3.39
C ALA A 225 21.99 11.72 3.41
N MET A 226 22.51 11.15 2.32
CA MET A 226 23.94 10.83 2.21
C MET A 226 24.87 12.05 2.23
N LYS A 227 24.36 13.25 2.02
CA LYS A 227 25.13 14.51 2.18
C LYS A 227 25.46 14.82 3.64
N TYR A 228 24.72 14.22 4.57
CA TYR A 228 24.78 14.52 6.00
C TYR A 228 25.22 13.33 6.84
N SER A 229 25.05 12.10 6.33
CA SER A 229 25.46 10.88 7.03
C SER A 229 26.98 10.74 7.07
N LYS A 230 27.54 10.49 8.23
CA LYS A 230 28.97 10.19 8.43
C LYS A 230 29.38 8.81 7.90
N HIS A 231 28.38 7.93 7.63
CA HIS A 231 28.59 6.59 7.06
C HIS A 231 28.36 6.53 5.57
N ALA A 232 28.14 7.69 4.89
CA ALA A 232 27.79 7.72 3.46
C ALA A 232 28.76 6.93 2.56
N ASP A 233 30.04 6.89 2.92
CA ASP A 233 31.10 6.19 2.21
C ASP A 233 30.96 4.64 2.28
N ASP A 234 30.37 4.12 3.35
CA ASP A 234 30.23 2.71 3.66
C ASP A 234 28.84 2.15 3.32
N ILE A 235 27.90 3.02 2.99
CA ILE A 235 26.50 2.65 2.76
C ILE A 235 26.24 2.25 1.31
N GLN A 236 25.69 1.07 1.10
CA GLN A 236 25.04 0.66 -0.14
C GLN A 236 23.54 0.92 -0.05
N LEU A 237 23.04 1.86 -0.85
CA LEU A 237 21.60 2.09 -0.99
C LEU A 237 21.01 1.14 -2.04
N ILE A 238 19.88 0.51 -1.69
CA ILE A 238 19.16 -0.46 -2.52
C ILE A 238 17.72 0.02 -2.70
N PHE A 239 17.40 0.45 -3.92
CA PHE A 239 16.07 0.91 -4.29
C PHE A 239 15.34 -0.21 -5.03
N CYS A 240 14.31 -0.78 -4.40
CA CYS A 240 13.53 -1.88 -4.97
C CYS A 240 12.17 -1.37 -5.46
N GLY A 241 12.00 -1.32 -6.79
CA GLY A 241 10.76 -0.88 -7.37
C GLY A 241 10.88 -0.36 -8.80
N ARG A 242 9.78 0.22 -9.27
CA ARG A 242 9.67 0.86 -10.58
C ARG A 242 8.74 2.05 -10.52
N GLY A 243 8.84 2.97 -11.48
CA GLY A 243 7.93 4.11 -11.56
C GLY A 243 8.49 5.30 -12.34
N PRO A 244 7.68 6.35 -12.49
CA PRO A 244 8.00 7.50 -13.35
C PRO A 244 9.24 8.28 -12.91
N GLN A 245 9.60 8.25 -11.62
CA GLN A 245 10.76 8.99 -11.10
C GLN A 245 12.11 8.27 -11.32
N LYS A 246 12.14 7.05 -11.91
CA LYS A 246 13.37 6.25 -12.06
C LYS A 246 14.52 7.04 -12.70
N LYS A 247 14.24 7.77 -13.79
CA LYS A 247 15.29 8.55 -14.48
C LYS A 247 15.85 9.67 -13.61
N LYS A 248 14.97 10.40 -12.89
CA LYS A 248 15.37 11.50 -12.01
C LYS A 248 16.18 10.99 -10.80
N LEU A 249 15.77 9.87 -10.20
CA LEU A 249 16.49 9.27 -9.07
C LEU A 249 17.88 8.79 -9.49
N ARG A 250 18.00 8.11 -10.62
CA ARG A 250 19.30 7.66 -11.15
C ARG A 250 20.22 8.83 -11.50
N HIS A 251 19.66 9.91 -12.07
CA HIS A 251 20.42 11.11 -12.35
C HIS A 251 20.94 11.77 -11.06
N LEU A 252 20.07 11.93 -10.05
CA LEU A 252 20.49 12.46 -8.74
C LEU A 252 21.57 11.59 -8.11
N ALA A 253 21.42 10.27 -8.12
CA ALA A 253 22.43 9.33 -7.62
C ALA A 253 23.77 9.51 -8.34
N ALA A 254 23.76 9.59 -9.68
CA ALA A 254 24.99 9.79 -10.48
C ALA A 254 25.68 11.12 -10.13
N VAL A 255 24.92 12.21 -9.92
CA VAL A 255 25.45 13.50 -9.47
C VAL A 255 26.09 13.40 -8.07
N LEU A 256 25.47 12.67 -7.14
CA LEU A 256 26.03 12.48 -5.79
C LEU A 256 27.29 11.64 -5.81
N VAL A 257 27.35 10.62 -6.67
CA VAL A 257 28.57 9.80 -6.89
C VAL A 257 29.68 10.63 -7.52
N SER A 258 29.38 11.42 -8.57
CA SER A 258 30.40 12.26 -9.23
C SER A 258 30.99 13.35 -8.33
N LYS A 259 30.24 13.79 -7.32
CA LYS A 259 30.69 14.73 -6.28
C LYS A 259 31.43 14.06 -5.12
N GLY A 260 31.61 12.75 -5.14
CA GLY A 260 32.25 11.96 -4.07
C GLY A 260 31.42 11.91 -2.76
N ILE A 261 30.14 12.28 -2.80
CA ILE A 261 29.22 12.22 -1.63
C ILE A 261 28.79 10.77 -1.37
N ILE A 262 28.62 10.00 -2.41
CA ILE A 262 28.33 8.56 -2.35
C ILE A 262 29.46 7.82 -3.05
N LYS A 263 30.19 6.98 -2.33
CA LYS A 263 31.29 6.18 -2.90
C LYS A 263 30.79 4.90 -3.56
N ILE A 264 29.75 4.27 -2.99
CA ILE A 264 29.18 3.01 -3.49
C ILE A 264 27.91 3.34 -4.29
N PRO A 265 27.91 3.21 -5.63
CA PRO A 265 26.75 3.59 -6.44
C PRO A 265 25.47 2.86 -6.03
N PRO A 266 24.33 3.57 -5.87
CA PRO A 266 23.07 2.96 -5.50
C PRO A 266 22.56 1.94 -6.52
N ILE A 267 21.96 0.85 -6.05
CA ILE A 267 21.32 -0.19 -6.86
C ILE A 267 19.84 0.20 -7.07
N PHE A 268 19.37 0.11 -8.32
CA PHE A 268 17.97 0.34 -8.71
C PHE A 268 17.45 -0.89 -9.44
N GLY A 269 16.61 -1.68 -8.78
CA GLY A 269 16.06 -2.93 -9.31
C GLY A 269 14.56 -3.06 -9.15
N PHE A 270 13.99 -4.02 -9.88
CA PHE A 270 12.63 -4.51 -9.69
C PHE A 270 12.69 -6.01 -9.55
N TYR A 271 12.25 -6.52 -8.43
CA TYR A 271 12.44 -7.89 -7.99
C TYR A 271 11.08 -8.56 -7.76
N SER A 272 11.03 -9.88 -7.87
CA SER A 272 9.89 -10.68 -7.42
C SER A 272 9.74 -10.60 -5.90
N LEU A 273 8.61 -11.06 -5.37
CA LEU A 273 8.38 -11.06 -3.91
C LEU A 273 9.41 -11.94 -3.19
N ASP A 274 9.71 -13.11 -3.73
CA ASP A 274 10.73 -14.03 -3.19
C ASP A 274 12.13 -13.40 -3.16
N GLU A 275 12.56 -12.78 -4.27
CA GLU A 275 13.84 -12.07 -4.32
C GLU A 275 13.88 -10.89 -3.32
N LEU A 276 12.79 -10.10 -3.20
CA LEU A 276 12.72 -9.00 -2.25
C LEU A 276 12.91 -9.47 -0.81
N GLN A 277 12.28 -10.59 -0.45
CA GLN A 277 12.43 -11.18 0.88
C GLN A 277 13.89 -11.64 1.11
N LYS A 278 14.48 -12.36 0.15
CA LYS A 278 15.88 -12.82 0.23
C LYS A 278 16.85 -11.65 0.33
N ILE A 279 16.66 -10.57 -0.43
CA ILE A 279 17.45 -9.34 -0.33
C ILE A 279 17.26 -8.71 1.05
N SER A 280 16.03 -8.64 1.54
CA SER A 280 15.69 -8.05 2.84
C SER A 280 16.36 -8.76 4.01
N LEU A 281 16.62 -10.06 3.93
CA LEU A 281 17.39 -10.80 4.93
C LEU A 281 18.85 -10.34 5.06
N ALA A 282 19.41 -9.73 4.00
CA ALA A 282 20.81 -9.31 3.90
C ALA A 282 21.04 -7.81 4.18
N VAL A 283 20.01 -7.05 4.62
CA VAL A 283 20.13 -5.62 4.85
C VAL A 283 20.13 -5.26 6.33
N ASP A 284 20.63 -4.06 6.63
CA ASP A 284 20.75 -3.51 7.98
C ASP A 284 19.54 -2.69 8.41
N LEU A 285 19.01 -1.86 7.51
CA LEU A 285 17.91 -0.93 7.77
C LEU A 285 16.93 -0.89 6.59
N TYR A 286 15.67 -0.64 6.91
CA TYR A 286 14.62 -0.31 5.96
C TYR A 286 14.23 1.16 6.07
N ILE A 287 14.16 1.90 4.95
CA ILE A 287 13.78 3.31 4.96
C ILE A 287 12.44 3.50 4.24
N HIS A 288 11.51 4.19 4.90
CA HIS A 288 10.20 4.53 4.37
C HIS A 288 10.02 6.06 4.32
N CYS A 289 10.30 6.66 3.15
CA CYS A 289 10.27 8.12 2.98
C CYS A 289 8.89 8.66 2.56
N ALA A 290 7.86 7.83 2.39
CA ALA A 290 6.58 8.27 1.88
C ALA A 290 5.92 9.32 2.79
N PHE A 291 5.52 10.46 2.21
CA PHE A 291 4.76 11.49 2.91
C PHE A 291 3.25 11.42 2.67
N ILE A 292 2.79 10.51 1.80
CA ILE A 292 1.39 10.13 1.64
C ILE A 292 1.33 8.61 1.63
N GLU A 293 0.76 8.04 2.68
CA GLU A 293 0.63 6.59 2.83
C GLU A 293 -0.56 6.24 3.72
N VAL A 294 -1.36 5.27 3.30
CA VAL A 294 -2.55 4.83 4.04
C VAL A 294 -2.21 3.81 5.12
N GLU A 295 -1.26 2.93 4.86
CA GLU A 295 -0.80 1.94 5.84
C GLU A 295 0.70 1.64 5.72
N GLY A 296 1.23 1.34 4.52
CA GLY A 296 2.65 1.06 4.32
C GLY A 296 3.01 -0.42 4.40
N LEU A 297 2.37 -1.25 3.56
CA LEU A 297 2.57 -2.72 3.56
C LEU A 297 4.04 -3.15 3.47
N SER A 298 4.86 -2.49 2.65
CA SER A 298 6.30 -2.81 2.54
C SER A 298 7.07 -2.53 3.83
N CYS A 299 6.61 -1.59 4.66
CA CYS A 299 7.17 -1.37 5.99
C CYS A 299 6.77 -2.50 6.94
N MET A 300 5.52 -2.94 6.89
CA MET A 300 5.06 -4.08 7.69
C MET A 300 5.81 -5.36 7.31
N GLU A 301 6.06 -5.61 6.02
CA GLU A 301 6.88 -6.74 5.54
C GLU A 301 8.31 -6.69 6.10
N ALA A 302 8.95 -5.51 6.05
CA ALA A 302 10.28 -5.31 6.62
C ALA A 302 10.32 -5.56 8.15
N ILE A 303 9.31 -5.08 8.88
CA ILE A 303 9.16 -5.29 10.32
C ILE A 303 9.06 -6.79 10.65
N GLN A 304 8.24 -7.54 9.92
CA GLN A 304 8.06 -8.97 10.18
C GLN A 304 9.31 -9.79 9.89
N ILE A 305 10.12 -9.39 8.92
CA ILE A 305 11.45 -9.99 8.66
C ILE A 305 12.43 -9.64 9.80
N GLY A 306 12.14 -8.64 10.61
CA GLY A 306 12.98 -8.18 11.72
C GLY A 306 14.03 -7.15 11.27
N ILE A 307 13.70 -6.29 10.33
CA ILE A 307 14.52 -5.14 9.95
C ILE A 307 14.01 -3.92 10.72
N VAL A 308 14.92 -3.14 11.32
CA VAL A 308 14.54 -1.88 11.96
C VAL A 308 14.18 -0.87 10.87
N PRO A 309 12.95 -0.31 10.88
CA PRO A 309 12.55 0.71 9.94
C PRO A 309 12.93 2.11 10.45
N ILE A 310 13.19 3.04 9.51
CA ILE A 310 13.18 4.48 9.76
C ILE A 310 12.11 5.08 8.85
N ILE A 311 11.11 5.72 9.44
CA ILE A 311 9.84 6.03 8.79
C ILE A 311 9.59 7.54 8.81
N ALA A 312 9.20 8.11 7.67
CA ALA A 312 8.78 9.50 7.60
C ALA A 312 7.53 9.73 8.45
N GLU A 313 7.56 10.75 9.29
CA GLU A 313 6.42 11.22 10.08
C GLU A 313 5.86 12.51 9.47
N GLY A 314 4.56 12.51 9.20
CA GLY A 314 3.87 13.63 8.57
C GLY A 314 2.36 13.49 8.58
N LYS A 315 1.69 14.53 8.09
CA LYS A 315 0.22 14.67 8.19
C LYS A 315 -0.56 13.60 7.41
N HIS A 316 -0.01 13.13 6.28
CA HIS A 316 -0.73 12.26 5.34
C HIS A 316 -0.09 10.88 5.23
N THR A 317 0.81 10.52 6.15
CA THR A 317 1.39 9.19 6.22
C THR A 317 1.00 8.51 7.53
N ALA A 318 0.36 7.36 7.42
CA ALA A 318 -0.04 6.55 8.57
C ALA A 318 1.06 5.55 8.99
N THR A 319 2.12 5.40 8.18
CA THR A 319 3.15 4.39 8.40
C THR A 319 3.96 4.65 9.69
N SER A 320 4.06 5.91 10.14
CA SER A 320 4.76 6.28 11.38
C SER A 320 4.20 5.60 12.64
N GLN A 321 2.95 5.09 12.59
CA GLN A 321 2.36 4.28 13.66
C GLN A 321 3.16 2.99 13.96
N PHE A 322 3.97 2.51 13.00
CA PHE A 322 4.80 1.33 13.18
C PHE A 322 6.13 1.60 13.88
N ALA A 323 6.51 2.86 14.08
CA ALA A 323 7.76 3.19 14.77
C ALA A 323 7.64 2.92 16.27
N LEU A 324 8.56 2.10 16.81
CA LEU A 324 8.60 1.77 18.23
C LEU A 324 9.42 2.78 19.06
N SER A 325 10.21 3.63 18.40
CA SER A 325 11.03 4.65 19.07
C SER A 325 11.12 5.91 18.20
N GLU A 326 11.50 7.04 18.83
CA GLU A 326 11.76 8.29 18.10
C GLU A 326 12.96 8.18 17.14
N MET A 327 13.87 7.25 17.39
CA MET A 327 15.00 6.98 16.50
C MET A 327 14.59 6.23 15.23
N SER A 328 13.38 5.66 15.20
CA SER A 328 12.75 5.04 14.02
C SER A 328 11.82 5.99 13.27
N LYS A 329 11.80 7.29 13.64
CA LYS A 329 11.03 8.32 12.93
C LYS A 329 11.93 9.44 12.47
N PHE A 330 11.58 10.06 11.35
CA PHE A 330 12.17 11.31 10.89
C PHE A 330 11.10 12.22 10.30
N LYS A 331 11.31 13.53 10.37
CA LYS A 331 10.39 14.51 9.79
C LYS A 331 10.32 14.34 8.27
N GLU A 332 9.12 14.24 7.72
CA GLU A 332 8.93 14.08 6.28
C GLU A 332 9.73 15.10 5.46
N ARG A 333 10.41 14.64 4.40
CA ARG A 333 11.22 15.46 3.49
C ARG A 333 12.47 16.09 4.11
N ASP A 334 12.81 15.75 5.36
CA ASP A 334 14.02 16.22 6.03
C ASP A 334 15.17 15.21 5.90
N SER A 335 16.06 15.47 4.93
CA SER A 335 17.21 14.59 4.66
C SER A 335 18.26 14.62 5.76
N LYS A 336 18.35 15.70 6.55
CA LYS A 336 19.32 15.83 7.64
C LYS A 336 18.87 14.99 8.83
N ASP A 337 17.61 15.13 9.25
CA ASP A 337 17.02 14.33 10.30
C ASP A 337 17.08 12.82 9.96
N LEU A 338 16.77 12.46 8.68
CA LEU A 338 16.92 11.06 8.22
C LEU A 338 18.36 10.55 8.37
N ALA A 339 19.36 11.37 8.00
CA ALA A 339 20.76 10.98 8.15
C ALA A 339 21.15 10.75 9.61
N GLU A 340 20.70 11.61 10.53
CA GLU A 340 20.94 11.45 11.98
C GLU A 340 20.35 10.13 12.51
N LYS A 341 19.15 9.73 12.06
CA LYS A 341 18.54 8.45 12.45
C LYS A 341 19.25 7.24 11.84
N ILE A 342 19.69 7.33 10.57
CA ILE A 342 20.51 6.29 9.94
C ILE A 342 21.80 6.09 10.73
N ASP A 343 22.54 7.16 10.97
CA ASP A 343 23.81 7.10 11.68
C ASP A 343 23.65 6.53 13.10
N TYR A 344 22.59 6.93 13.80
CA TYR A 344 22.29 6.37 15.13
C TYR A 344 22.19 4.84 15.08
N TRP A 345 21.33 4.29 14.21
CA TRP A 345 21.14 2.84 14.15
C TRP A 345 22.36 2.06 13.63
N LEU A 346 23.21 2.69 12.84
CA LEU A 346 24.46 2.09 12.39
C LEU A 346 25.53 2.06 13.49
N ASP A 347 25.56 3.08 14.34
CA ASP A 347 26.47 3.16 15.47
C ASP A 347 26.09 2.28 16.67
N HIS A 348 24.79 1.92 16.77
CA HIS A 348 24.25 1.14 17.89
C HIS A 348 23.77 -0.27 17.45
N PRO A 349 24.66 -1.14 16.92
CA PRO A 349 24.24 -2.42 16.32
C PRO A 349 23.62 -3.39 17.35
N GLN A 350 23.99 -3.31 18.63
CA GLN A 350 23.39 -4.16 19.67
C GLN A 350 21.97 -3.72 20.00
N GLU A 351 21.75 -2.42 20.12
CA GLU A 351 20.43 -1.83 20.34
C GLU A 351 19.51 -2.11 19.14
N ARG A 352 20.04 -1.96 17.91
CA ARG A 352 19.32 -2.32 16.68
C ARG A 352 18.88 -3.79 16.66
N LYS A 353 19.70 -4.72 17.16
CA LYS A 353 19.33 -6.15 17.27
C LYS A 353 18.20 -6.37 18.28
N VAL A 354 18.20 -5.65 19.38
CA VAL A 354 17.14 -5.73 20.40
C VAL A 354 15.84 -5.16 19.82
N GLU A 355 15.92 -3.99 19.20
CA GLU A 355 14.77 -3.33 18.59
C GLU A 355 14.13 -4.17 17.47
N ALA A 356 14.96 -4.80 16.62
CA ALA A 356 14.51 -5.71 15.57
C ALA A 356 13.64 -6.86 16.11
N LYS A 357 13.96 -7.40 17.31
CA LYS A 357 13.13 -8.45 17.94
C LYS A 357 11.77 -7.92 18.40
N LYS A 358 11.72 -6.69 18.91
CA LYS A 358 10.45 -6.03 19.29
C LYS A 358 9.56 -5.82 18.06
N TYR A 359 10.15 -5.42 16.95
CA TYR A 359 9.45 -5.26 15.67
C TYR A 359 8.81 -6.55 15.18
N VAL A 360 9.53 -7.68 15.24
CA VAL A 360 8.96 -9.00 14.89
C VAL A 360 7.73 -9.31 15.77
N GLY A 361 7.82 -9.07 17.07
CA GLY A 361 6.70 -9.27 18.00
C GLY A 361 5.50 -8.37 17.70
N MET A 362 5.74 -7.12 17.31
CA MET A 362 4.69 -6.21 16.87
C MET A 362 4.03 -6.68 15.56
N GLY A 363 4.82 -7.22 14.63
CA GLY A 363 4.33 -7.71 13.34
C GLY A 363 3.24 -8.79 13.47
N GLU A 364 3.22 -9.55 14.57
CA GLU A 364 2.20 -10.59 14.83
C GLU A 364 0.78 -10.03 14.90
N LYS A 365 0.61 -8.79 15.34
CA LYS A 365 -0.70 -8.10 15.39
C LYS A 365 -1.31 -7.90 14.01
N TYR A 366 -0.48 -7.86 12.97
CA TYR A 366 -0.88 -7.59 11.59
C TYR A 366 -1.00 -8.86 10.75
N ASN A 367 -1.18 -10.03 11.38
CA ASN A 367 -1.53 -11.25 10.65
C ASN A 367 -2.87 -11.09 9.94
N ILE A 368 -2.91 -11.36 8.64
CA ILE A 368 -4.10 -11.23 7.81
C ILE A 368 -5.28 -12.07 8.33
N ASP A 369 -5.04 -13.21 8.96
CA ASP A 369 -6.11 -14.07 9.47
C ASP A 369 -6.97 -13.35 10.54
N ASN A 370 -6.36 -12.44 11.32
CA ASN A 370 -7.09 -11.59 12.25
C ASN A 370 -7.95 -10.55 11.51
N SER A 371 -7.42 -9.98 10.44
CA SER A 371 -8.16 -9.03 9.59
C SER A 371 -9.33 -9.72 8.89
N ILE A 372 -9.13 -10.91 8.36
CA ILE A 372 -10.18 -11.70 7.67
C ILE A 372 -11.33 -12.06 8.62
N LYS A 373 -11.05 -12.50 9.85
CA LYS A 373 -12.10 -12.76 10.86
C LYS A 373 -12.96 -11.52 11.10
N GLN A 374 -12.33 -10.34 11.23
CA GLN A 374 -13.04 -9.09 11.44
C GLN A 374 -13.83 -8.66 10.19
N ILE A 375 -13.32 -8.88 8.97
CA ILE A 375 -14.01 -8.59 7.71
C ILE A 375 -15.25 -9.51 7.57
N ILE A 376 -15.14 -10.80 7.88
CA ILE A 376 -16.26 -11.73 7.87
C ILE A 376 -17.32 -11.29 8.87
N GLN A 377 -16.93 -10.88 10.07
CA GLN A 377 -17.86 -10.36 11.07
C GLN A 377 -18.60 -9.11 10.59
N ILE A 378 -17.90 -8.20 9.85
CA ILE A 378 -18.56 -7.05 9.22
C ILE A 378 -19.64 -7.52 8.23
N TYR A 379 -19.34 -8.51 7.40
CA TYR A 379 -20.30 -9.01 6.42
C TYR A 379 -21.54 -9.62 7.10
N GLU A 380 -21.35 -10.41 8.15
CA GLU A 380 -22.43 -11.01 8.93
C GLU A 380 -23.29 -9.95 9.62
N ASP A 381 -22.66 -8.96 10.28
CA ASP A 381 -23.35 -7.85 10.94
C ASP A 381 -24.20 -7.03 9.96
N VAL A 382 -23.66 -6.73 8.78
CA VAL A 382 -24.32 -5.94 7.74
C VAL A 382 -25.49 -6.71 7.15
N LEU A 383 -25.33 -7.99 6.82
CA LEU A 383 -26.42 -8.84 6.30
C LEU A 383 -27.54 -8.99 7.31
N ALA A 384 -27.23 -9.22 8.58
CA ALA A 384 -28.23 -9.33 9.65
C ALA A 384 -29.04 -8.04 9.83
N ARG A 385 -28.42 -6.85 9.67
CA ARG A 385 -29.12 -5.55 9.69
C ARG A 385 -30.07 -5.43 8.50
N HIS A 386 -29.65 -5.84 7.31
CA HIS A 386 -30.50 -5.81 6.10
C HIS A 386 -31.71 -6.75 6.22
N GLU A 387 -31.53 -7.95 6.73
CA GLU A 387 -32.64 -8.89 6.96
C GLU A 387 -33.68 -8.38 7.96
N LYS A 388 -33.21 -7.68 9.02
CA LYS A 388 -34.12 -7.04 10.01
C LYS A 388 -34.87 -5.86 9.43
N ALA A 389 -34.27 -5.10 8.52
CA ALA A 389 -34.92 -3.95 7.88
C ALA A 389 -35.90 -4.37 6.78
N ALA A 390 -35.82 -5.59 6.25
CA ALA A 390 -36.71 -6.14 5.24
C ALA A 390 -37.95 -6.84 5.81
N LYS A 391 -37.95 -7.13 7.12
CA LYS A 391 -39.09 -7.66 7.91
C LYS A 391 -39.89 -6.51 8.52
#